data_de11191f062fd31351cf1f3ea03763d3
#
_entry.id   de11191f062fd31351cf1f3ea03763d3
#
_cell.length_a   1.000
_cell.length_b   1.000
_cell.length_c   1.000
_cell.angle_alpha   90.00
_cell.angle_beta   90.00
_cell.angle_gamma   90.00
#
_symmetry.space_group_name_H-M   'P 1'
#
loop_
_entity.id
_entity.type
_entity.pdbx_description
1 polymer ?
#
loop_
_entity_poly.entity_id
_entity_poly.type
_entity_poly.pdbx_seq_one_letter_code
_entity_poly.pdbx_strand_id
1 'polypeptide(L)'
;MSLTGIMALLYISILCFAACVGSISADDHVTVSAKVGSTVVLPCNLKNVFTETSLIRWKIGEAFVFERSSEGTAEGPGYEGRVDVPEDELLKRNCSLVLKNVRITDDGATDNSVYKSFVMEHVDRNKTPPQVLSRVKLSIYMQIISAQVGSTVVLPCEWRDPSIQTPYVEWYIDSEVVFERKGKESFPGEGYEGRVDVPEDELLKGNCSLVLRNVSVTDEAIYKSSMLVEHTTEQVLVQKVKLSVFEKPEESKEDPPSNSGEAGINCPCLLILLVCFLFSH
;
A
#
# COMPACT_ATOMS: atom_id res chain seq x y z
N MET A 1 -32.53 -48.70 7.22
CA MET A 1 -32.92 -47.29 7.37
C MET A 1 -34.08 -47.04 6.39
N SER A 2 -35.17 -46.51 6.87
CA SER A 2 -36.36 -46.29 6.05
C SER A 2 -36.11 -45.09 5.07
N LEU A 3 -36.70 -45.17 3.89
CA LEU A 3 -36.58 -44.13 2.85
C LEU A 3 -36.98 -42.74 3.38
N THR A 4 -37.89 -42.70 4.34
CA THR A 4 -38.33 -41.47 5.04
C THR A 4 -37.23 -40.85 5.90
N GLY A 5 -36.34 -41.65 6.50
CA GLY A 5 -35.20 -41.16 7.27
C GLY A 5 -34.10 -40.49 6.40
N ILE A 6 -33.88 -41.04 5.19
CA ILE A 6 -32.90 -40.47 4.24
C ILE A 6 -33.39 -39.14 3.67
N MET A 7 -34.68 -39.05 3.35
CA MET A 7 -35.28 -37.78 2.85
C MET A 7 -35.27 -36.69 3.93
N ALA A 8 -35.52 -37.04 5.20
CA ALA A 8 -35.46 -36.09 6.30
C ALA A 8 -34.01 -35.54 6.55
N LEU A 9 -33.01 -36.40 6.46
CA LEU A 9 -31.60 -36.02 6.59
C LEU A 9 -31.14 -35.12 5.41
N LEU A 10 -31.58 -35.42 4.19
CA LEU A 10 -31.31 -34.56 3.02
C LEU A 10 -31.99 -33.20 3.16
N TYR A 11 -33.23 -33.15 3.67
CA TYR A 11 -33.95 -31.89 3.87
C TYR A 11 -33.30 -31.03 4.96
N ILE A 12 -32.86 -31.64 6.06
CA ILE A 12 -32.13 -30.97 7.14
C ILE A 12 -30.77 -30.46 6.64
N SER A 13 -30.04 -31.23 5.82
CA SER A 13 -28.78 -30.77 5.27
C SER A 13 -28.94 -29.61 4.28
N ILE A 14 -29.99 -29.61 3.48
CA ILE A 14 -30.32 -28.49 2.57
C ILE A 14 -30.73 -27.25 3.34
N LEU A 15 -31.51 -27.39 4.44
CA LEU A 15 -31.86 -26.28 5.31
C LEU A 15 -30.67 -25.72 6.09
N CYS A 16 -29.74 -26.58 6.55
CA CYS A 16 -28.49 -26.13 7.16
C CYS A 16 -27.58 -25.44 6.15
N PHE A 17 -27.50 -25.90 4.88
CA PHE A 17 -26.78 -25.23 3.82
C PHE A 17 -27.39 -23.86 3.47
N ALA A 18 -28.73 -23.77 3.44
CA ALA A 18 -29.45 -22.52 3.21
C ALA A 18 -29.32 -21.54 4.38
N ALA A 19 -29.18 -22.03 5.61
CA ALA A 19 -28.94 -21.20 6.80
C ALA A 19 -27.49 -20.75 6.97
N CYS A 20 -26.52 -21.46 6.32
CA CYS A 20 -25.10 -21.07 6.28
C CYS A 20 -24.78 -20.08 5.13
N VAL A 21 -25.73 -19.78 4.26
CA VAL A 21 -25.68 -18.57 3.44
C VAL A 21 -26.18 -17.43 4.32
N GLY A 22 -25.55 -17.25 5.48
CA GLY A 22 -25.60 -15.99 6.20
C GLY A 22 -25.22 -14.92 5.20
N SER A 23 -26.02 -13.87 5.13
CA SER A 23 -25.75 -12.66 4.38
C SER A 23 -24.28 -12.30 4.59
N ILE A 24 -23.42 -12.67 3.63
CA ILE A 24 -22.20 -11.95 3.39
C ILE A 24 -22.76 -10.60 2.95
N SER A 25 -22.88 -9.67 3.88
CA SER A 25 -22.95 -8.27 3.58
C SER A 25 -21.64 -8.03 2.86
N ALA A 26 -21.63 -8.19 1.55
CA ALA A 26 -20.57 -7.72 0.70
C ALA A 26 -20.56 -6.22 0.96
N ASP A 27 -19.62 -5.77 1.75
CA ASP A 27 -19.32 -4.37 1.92
C ASP A 27 -19.03 -3.91 0.48
N ASP A 28 -19.96 -3.17 -0.12
CA ASP A 28 -20.02 -2.88 -1.56
C ASP A 28 -18.96 -1.80 -1.88
N HIS A 29 -17.68 -2.16 -1.62
CA HIS A 29 -16.53 -1.32 -1.93
C HIS A 29 -15.51 -2.06 -2.80
N VAL A 30 -14.91 -1.33 -3.72
CA VAL A 30 -13.79 -1.80 -4.52
C VAL A 30 -12.51 -1.56 -3.73
N THR A 31 -11.68 -2.59 -3.56
CA THR A 31 -10.35 -2.43 -2.95
C THR A 31 -9.32 -2.16 -4.04
N VAL A 32 -8.56 -1.09 -3.87
CA VAL A 32 -7.43 -0.74 -4.73
C VAL A 32 -6.17 -0.73 -3.88
N SER A 33 -5.11 -1.41 -4.35
CA SER A 33 -3.82 -1.45 -3.65
C SER A 33 -2.82 -0.52 -4.32
N ALA A 34 -2.06 0.21 -3.52
CA ALA A 34 -1.06 1.14 -4.02
C ALA A 34 0.23 1.08 -3.19
N LYS A 35 1.35 1.40 -3.84
CA LYS A 35 2.63 1.65 -3.19
C LYS A 35 2.74 3.14 -2.85
N VAL A 36 3.41 3.46 -1.76
CA VAL A 36 3.77 4.85 -1.44
C VAL A 36 4.57 5.47 -2.59
N GLY A 37 4.30 6.74 -2.91
CA GLY A 37 4.91 7.48 -4.03
C GLY A 37 4.30 7.20 -5.40
N SER A 38 3.51 6.14 -5.57
CA SER A 38 2.88 5.80 -6.86
C SER A 38 1.69 6.72 -7.19
N THR A 39 1.23 6.62 -8.43
CA THR A 39 -0.07 7.17 -8.85
C THR A 39 -1.09 6.04 -8.87
N VAL A 40 -2.26 6.27 -8.33
CA VAL A 40 -3.36 5.31 -8.29
C VAL A 40 -4.64 5.93 -8.84
N VAL A 41 -5.49 5.11 -9.45
CA VAL A 41 -6.81 5.51 -9.93
C VAL A 41 -7.88 4.84 -9.06
N LEU A 42 -8.71 5.65 -8.41
CA LEU A 42 -9.84 5.20 -7.61
C LEU A 42 -11.08 5.17 -8.50
N PRO A 43 -11.63 3.99 -8.82
CA PRO A 43 -12.64 3.85 -9.87
C PRO A 43 -13.99 4.47 -9.51
N CYS A 44 -14.58 5.13 -10.51
CA CYS A 44 -15.91 5.71 -10.44
C CYS A 44 -16.54 5.80 -11.83
N ASN A 45 -17.82 5.44 -11.96
CA ASN A 45 -18.56 5.54 -13.19
C ASN A 45 -19.85 6.33 -12.98
N LEU A 46 -20.12 7.29 -13.86
CA LEU A 46 -21.38 8.03 -13.91
C LEU A 46 -22.48 7.22 -14.57
N LYS A 47 -23.66 7.23 -13.98
CA LYS A 47 -24.86 6.65 -14.62
C LYS A 47 -25.36 7.51 -15.78
N ASN A 48 -25.31 8.83 -15.60
CA ASN A 48 -25.76 9.82 -16.58
C ASN A 48 -24.56 10.59 -17.15
N VAL A 49 -24.80 11.35 -18.23
CA VAL A 49 -23.79 12.25 -18.80
C VAL A 49 -23.53 13.39 -17.82
N PHE A 50 -22.28 13.77 -17.67
CA PHE A 50 -21.87 14.95 -16.91
C PHE A 50 -22.29 16.20 -17.68
N THR A 51 -22.97 17.11 -17.01
CA THR A 51 -23.50 18.36 -17.58
C THR A 51 -22.87 19.57 -16.90
N GLU A 52 -23.06 20.76 -17.47
CA GLU A 52 -22.60 22.03 -16.88
C GLU A 52 -23.17 22.29 -15.48
N THR A 53 -24.31 21.67 -15.14
CA THR A 53 -24.93 21.77 -13.81
C THR A 53 -24.50 20.67 -12.85
N SER A 54 -23.69 19.72 -13.31
CA SER A 54 -23.21 18.61 -12.50
C SER A 54 -21.97 18.98 -11.69
N LEU A 55 -21.86 18.37 -10.52
CA LEU A 55 -20.70 18.48 -9.65
C LEU A 55 -20.30 17.08 -9.18
N ILE A 56 -19.02 16.76 -9.35
CA ILE A 56 -18.40 15.54 -8.79
C ILE A 56 -17.62 15.93 -7.54
N ARG A 57 -17.84 15.21 -6.44
CA ARG A 57 -17.11 15.38 -5.20
C ARG A 57 -16.58 14.04 -4.70
N TRP A 58 -15.31 14.03 -4.27
CA TRP A 58 -14.68 12.94 -3.59
C TRP A 58 -14.41 13.29 -2.13
N LYS A 59 -14.67 12.35 -1.22
CA LYS A 59 -14.42 12.44 0.21
C LYS A 59 -13.77 11.16 0.72
N ILE A 60 -13.04 11.26 1.84
CA ILE A 60 -12.61 10.12 2.66
C ILE A 60 -13.17 10.32 4.06
N GLY A 61 -14.04 9.41 4.52
CA GLY A 61 -14.86 9.67 5.70
C GLY A 61 -15.63 10.98 5.54
N GLU A 62 -15.41 11.93 6.45
CA GLU A 62 -15.97 13.29 6.35
C GLU A 62 -15.01 14.31 5.71
N ALA A 63 -13.74 13.94 5.52
CA ALA A 63 -12.75 14.85 4.96
C ALA A 63 -12.97 15.05 3.44
N PHE A 64 -12.84 16.31 3.02
CA PHE A 64 -12.91 16.70 1.63
C PHE A 64 -11.60 16.35 0.91
N VAL A 65 -11.71 15.73 -0.28
CA VAL A 65 -10.56 15.32 -1.11
C VAL A 65 -10.48 16.13 -2.40
N PHE A 66 -11.57 16.15 -3.18
CA PHE A 66 -11.57 16.80 -4.49
C PHE A 66 -13.00 17.14 -4.94
N GLU A 67 -13.12 18.21 -5.70
CA GLU A 67 -14.35 18.59 -6.37
C GLU A 67 -14.07 19.13 -7.76
N ARG A 68 -14.95 18.80 -8.71
CA ARG A 68 -14.97 19.39 -10.05
C ARG A 68 -16.39 19.76 -10.44
N SER A 69 -16.55 20.99 -10.94
CA SER A 69 -17.77 21.52 -11.56
C SER A 69 -17.40 22.28 -12.83
N SER A 70 -18.38 22.86 -13.51
CA SER A 70 -18.15 23.80 -14.63
C SER A 70 -17.43 25.08 -14.20
N GLU A 71 -17.49 25.46 -12.92
CA GLU A 71 -16.85 26.64 -12.37
C GLU A 71 -15.36 26.41 -12.07
N GLY A 72 -14.89 25.15 -12.08
CA GLY A 72 -13.51 24.79 -11.81
C GLY A 72 -13.35 23.59 -10.87
N THR A 73 -12.16 23.50 -10.27
CA THR A 73 -11.78 22.44 -9.35
C THR A 73 -11.41 23.00 -7.97
N ALA A 74 -11.65 22.18 -6.94
CA ALA A 74 -11.17 22.44 -5.59
C ALA A 74 -10.52 21.17 -5.03
N GLU A 75 -9.43 21.34 -4.31
CA GLU A 75 -8.67 20.26 -3.68
C GLU A 75 -8.74 20.38 -2.17
N GLY A 76 -8.80 19.24 -1.48
CA GLY A 76 -8.86 19.20 -0.03
C GLY A 76 -7.48 19.38 0.62
N PRO A 77 -7.45 19.74 1.92
CA PRO A 77 -6.19 19.86 2.67
C PRO A 77 -5.36 18.59 2.60
N GLY A 78 -4.07 18.71 2.22
CA GLY A 78 -3.14 17.62 2.05
C GLY A 78 -3.23 16.87 0.70
N TYR A 79 -4.16 17.29 -0.17
CA TYR A 79 -4.34 16.72 -1.51
C TYR A 79 -3.93 17.70 -2.63
N GLU A 80 -3.47 18.89 -2.29
CA GLU A 80 -3.12 19.97 -3.23
C GLU A 80 -2.08 19.48 -4.26
N GLY A 81 -2.40 19.65 -5.55
CA GLY A 81 -1.58 19.22 -6.68
C GLY A 81 -1.44 17.71 -6.87
N ARG A 82 -2.11 16.90 -6.03
CA ARG A 82 -2.00 15.44 -6.06
C ARG A 82 -3.24 14.74 -6.63
N VAL A 83 -4.37 15.42 -6.71
CA VAL A 83 -5.65 14.82 -7.10
C VAL A 83 -6.21 15.46 -8.35
N ASP A 84 -6.87 14.65 -9.17
CA ASP A 84 -7.60 15.13 -10.33
C ASP A 84 -8.68 14.13 -10.76
N VAL A 85 -9.76 14.65 -11.35
CA VAL A 85 -10.73 13.89 -12.15
C VAL A 85 -10.69 14.51 -13.55
N PRO A 86 -10.00 13.89 -14.54
CA PRO A 86 -9.80 14.48 -15.85
C PRO A 86 -11.14 14.80 -16.56
N GLU A 87 -11.24 15.98 -17.13
CA GLU A 87 -12.48 16.45 -17.76
C GLU A 87 -12.86 15.62 -18.98
N ASP A 88 -11.87 15.24 -19.80
CA ASP A 88 -12.08 14.38 -20.96
C ASP A 88 -12.60 12.99 -20.60
N GLU A 89 -12.26 12.48 -19.41
CA GLU A 89 -12.76 11.24 -18.87
C GLU A 89 -14.21 11.39 -18.36
N LEU A 90 -14.58 12.53 -17.78
CA LEU A 90 -15.97 12.80 -17.38
C LEU A 90 -16.94 12.77 -18.56
N LEU A 91 -16.50 13.25 -19.73
CA LEU A 91 -17.28 13.17 -20.97
C LEU A 91 -17.52 11.71 -21.39
N LYS A 92 -16.64 10.79 -21.02
CA LYS A 92 -16.78 9.34 -21.23
C LYS A 92 -17.49 8.64 -20.08
N ARG A 93 -18.09 9.39 -19.14
CA ARG A 93 -18.75 8.92 -17.91
C ARG A 93 -17.79 8.30 -16.89
N ASN A 94 -16.52 8.55 -17.01
CA ASN A 94 -15.51 8.11 -16.06
C ASN A 94 -15.22 9.24 -15.05
N CYS A 95 -15.65 9.05 -13.79
CA CYS A 95 -15.46 10.01 -12.70
C CYS A 95 -14.33 9.57 -11.74
N SER A 96 -13.46 8.66 -12.20
CA SER A 96 -12.38 8.13 -11.38
C SER A 96 -11.43 9.23 -10.90
N LEU A 97 -11.03 9.16 -9.63
CA LEU A 97 -10.06 10.05 -9.04
C LEU A 97 -8.66 9.52 -9.32
N VAL A 98 -7.82 10.34 -9.92
CA VAL A 98 -6.38 10.10 -10.05
C VAL A 98 -5.72 10.70 -8.82
N LEU A 99 -5.10 9.87 -7.99
CA LEU A 99 -4.30 10.28 -6.82
C LEU A 99 -2.84 10.02 -7.10
N LYS A 100 -2.05 11.10 -7.16
CA LYS A 100 -0.59 11.07 -7.41
C LYS A 100 0.16 11.11 -6.08
N ASN A 101 1.39 10.59 -6.10
CA ASN A 101 2.27 10.59 -4.93
C ASN A 101 1.53 10.07 -3.69
N VAL A 102 1.02 8.85 -3.77
CA VAL A 102 0.27 8.18 -2.68
C VAL A 102 1.08 8.22 -1.40
N ARG A 103 0.49 8.71 -0.32
CA ARG A 103 1.09 8.80 1.02
C ARG A 103 0.47 7.75 1.93
N ILE A 104 1.18 7.36 2.98
CA ILE A 104 0.63 6.42 3.99
C ILE A 104 -0.63 6.98 4.65
N THR A 105 -0.71 8.31 4.79
CA THR A 105 -1.88 9.00 5.32
C THR A 105 -3.13 8.89 4.42
N ASP A 106 -2.96 8.49 3.16
CA ASP A 106 -4.08 8.24 2.23
C ASP A 106 -4.71 6.85 2.45
N ASP A 107 -4.17 6.03 3.37
CA ASP A 107 -4.64 4.65 3.61
C ASP A 107 -6.08 4.63 4.15
N GLY A 108 -6.93 3.93 3.43
CA GLY A 108 -8.31 3.65 3.82
C GLY A 108 -8.45 2.43 4.76
N ALA A 109 -7.46 2.16 5.62
CA ALA A 109 -7.37 0.92 6.41
C ALA A 109 -8.47 0.77 7.48
N THR A 110 -9.11 1.86 7.89
CA THR A 110 -10.23 1.82 8.84
C THR A 110 -11.57 1.91 8.11
N ASP A 111 -12.64 1.37 8.69
CA ASP A 111 -13.99 1.39 8.11
C ASP A 111 -14.51 2.82 7.83
N ASN A 112 -13.98 3.82 8.54
CA ASN A 112 -14.30 5.23 8.32
C ASN A 112 -13.47 5.90 7.21
N SER A 113 -12.45 5.22 6.68
CA SER A 113 -11.49 5.77 5.71
C SER A 113 -11.75 5.30 4.27
N VAL A 114 -13.00 5.04 3.92
CA VAL A 114 -13.39 4.67 2.55
C VAL A 114 -13.56 5.94 1.73
N TYR A 115 -12.89 6.00 0.58
CA TYR A 115 -13.13 7.03 -0.42
C TYR A 115 -14.52 6.87 -1.03
N LYS A 116 -15.29 7.95 -1.06
CA LYS A 116 -16.65 7.99 -1.62
C LYS A 116 -16.72 9.09 -2.67
N SER A 117 -17.24 8.73 -3.83
CA SER A 117 -17.58 9.71 -4.86
C SER A 117 -19.08 10.01 -4.84
N PHE A 118 -19.39 11.25 -5.10
CA PHE A 118 -20.76 11.77 -5.13
C PHE A 118 -20.98 12.56 -6.41
N VAL A 119 -22.16 12.42 -7.00
CA VAL A 119 -22.66 13.36 -8.01
C VAL A 119 -23.78 14.17 -7.41
N MET A 120 -23.77 15.46 -7.69
CA MET A 120 -24.82 16.42 -7.32
C MET A 120 -25.17 17.27 -8.54
N GLU A 121 -26.43 17.60 -8.72
CA GLU A 121 -26.86 18.58 -9.71
C GLU A 121 -27.04 19.94 -9.04
N HIS A 122 -26.50 20.99 -9.66
CA HIS A 122 -26.43 22.33 -9.08
C HIS A 122 -27.80 22.96 -8.81
N VAL A 123 -28.83 22.55 -9.60
CA VAL A 123 -30.15 23.17 -9.57
C VAL A 123 -30.96 22.80 -8.32
N ASP A 124 -30.56 21.75 -7.57
CA ASP A 124 -31.44 21.21 -6.50
C ASP A 124 -30.66 20.81 -5.22
N ARG A 125 -29.56 21.55 -4.91
CA ARG A 125 -28.69 21.28 -3.72
C ARG A 125 -29.46 21.10 -2.41
N ASN A 126 -30.67 21.63 -2.30
CA ASN A 126 -31.49 21.57 -1.09
C ASN A 126 -32.62 20.52 -1.13
N LYS A 127 -32.81 19.84 -2.24
CA LYS A 127 -33.95 18.90 -2.41
C LYS A 127 -33.56 17.46 -2.69
N THR A 128 -32.44 17.24 -3.37
CA THR A 128 -31.99 15.88 -3.69
C THR A 128 -30.72 15.53 -2.90
N PRO A 129 -30.72 14.47 -2.08
CA PRO A 129 -29.51 14.06 -1.39
C PRO A 129 -28.43 13.64 -2.39
N PRO A 130 -27.13 13.91 -2.10
CA PRO A 130 -26.03 13.53 -2.98
C PRO A 130 -26.04 12.02 -3.22
N GLN A 131 -25.99 11.63 -4.49
CA GLN A 131 -25.94 10.21 -4.85
C GLN A 131 -24.50 9.71 -4.74
N VAL A 132 -24.28 8.67 -3.91
CA VAL A 132 -23.02 7.94 -3.86
C VAL A 132 -22.89 7.11 -5.14
N LEU A 133 -21.79 7.29 -5.86
CA LEU A 133 -21.48 6.57 -7.10
C LEU A 133 -20.57 5.37 -6.86
N SER A 134 -19.53 5.56 -6.04
CA SER A 134 -18.61 4.50 -5.70
C SER A 134 -18.11 4.59 -4.27
N ARG A 135 -17.66 3.46 -3.77
CA ARG A 135 -16.93 3.31 -2.50
C ARG A 135 -15.64 2.57 -2.81
N VAL A 136 -14.51 3.18 -2.47
CA VAL A 136 -13.19 2.63 -2.76
C VAL A 136 -12.37 2.59 -1.49
N LYS A 137 -11.90 1.41 -1.11
CA LYS A 137 -10.92 1.23 -0.04
C LYS A 137 -9.54 1.24 -0.66
N LEU A 138 -8.75 2.25 -0.34
CA LEU A 138 -7.34 2.29 -0.73
C LEU A 138 -6.54 1.54 0.33
N SER A 139 -5.78 0.54 -0.09
CA SER A 139 -4.87 -0.23 0.77
C SER A 139 -3.44 0.05 0.36
N ILE A 140 -2.67 0.61 1.28
CA ILE A 140 -1.28 0.97 1.01
C ILE A 140 -0.38 -0.10 1.59
N TYR A 141 0.38 -0.77 0.73
CA TYR A 141 1.32 -1.79 1.17
C TYR A 141 2.69 -1.21 1.50
N MET A 142 3.23 -1.67 2.64
CA MET A 142 4.56 -1.34 3.09
C MET A 142 5.61 -2.06 2.24
N GLN A 143 6.63 -1.33 1.82
CA GLN A 143 7.76 -1.91 1.11
C GLN A 143 8.62 -2.73 2.07
N ILE A 144 8.96 -3.96 1.68
CA ILE A 144 9.90 -4.82 2.41
C ILE A 144 11.21 -4.81 1.63
N ILE A 145 12.29 -4.46 2.29
CA ILE A 145 13.67 -4.51 1.77
C ILE A 145 14.40 -5.59 2.54
N SER A 146 15.05 -6.51 1.83
CA SER A 146 15.87 -7.55 2.43
C SER A 146 17.34 -7.20 2.26
N ALA A 147 18.14 -7.34 3.32
CA ALA A 147 19.56 -7.07 3.32
C ALA A 147 20.33 -8.18 4.02
N GLN A 148 21.52 -8.48 3.52
CA GLN A 148 22.45 -9.41 4.16
C GLN A 148 23.25 -8.69 5.23
N VAL A 149 23.55 -9.36 6.35
CA VAL A 149 24.45 -8.86 7.39
C VAL A 149 25.77 -8.40 6.77
N GLY A 150 26.26 -7.22 7.20
CA GLY A 150 27.47 -6.58 6.69
C GLY A 150 27.31 -5.80 5.39
N SER A 151 26.17 -5.91 4.69
CA SER A 151 25.91 -5.19 3.44
C SER A 151 25.55 -3.72 3.67
N THR A 152 25.47 -2.97 2.57
CA THR A 152 24.86 -1.64 2.53
C THR A 152 23.50 -1.76 1.91
N VAL A 153 22.48 -1.14 2.50
CA VAL A 153 21.11 -1.10 2.00
C VAL A 153 20.64 0.34 1.83
N VAL A 154 19.75 0.56 0.87
CA VAL A 154 19.06 1.83 0.67
C VAL A 154 17.59 1.64 1.00
N LEU A 155 17.09 2.38 1.98
CA LEU A 155 15.68 2.43 2.34
C LEU A 155 15.04 3.56 1.53
N PRO A 156 14.16 3.26 0.56
CA PRO A 156 13.68 4.24 -0.40
C PRO A 156 12.74 5.25 0.23
N CYS A 157 12.87 6.51 -0.19
CA CYS A 157 12.01 7.62 0.17
C CYS A 157 12.03 8.64 -0.97
N GLU A 158 10.86 9.09 -1.42
CA GLU A 158 10.72 10.17 -2.38
C GLU A 158 9.78 11.24 -1.83
N TRP A 159 10.24 12.48 -1.86
CA TRP A 159 9.45 13.65 -1.48
C TRP A 159 9.58 14.72 -2.56
N ARG A 160 8.47 15.09 -3.17
CA ARG A 160 8.43 16.12 -4.21
C ARG A 160 7.49 17.24 -3.78
N ASP A 161 8.07 18.21 -3.12
CA ASP A 161 7.40 19.47 -2.89
C ASP A 161 8.32 20.60 -3.39
N PRO A 162 7.98 21.24 -4.53
CA PRO A 162 8.82 22.27 -5.13
C PRO A 162 8.87 23.57 -4.29
N SER A 163 8.02 23.70 -3.29
CA SER A 163 7.99 24.89 -2.41
C SER A 163 9.09 24.85 -1.35
N ILE A 164 9.67 23.69 -1.05
CA ILE A 164 10.65 23.50 0.02
C ILE A 164 12.06 23.75 -0.52
N GLN A 165 12.66 24.88 -0.12
CA GLN A 165 14.04 25.24 -0.48
C GLN A 165 15.08 24.57 0.41
N THR A 166 14.75 24.31 1.67
CA THR A 166 15.64 23.68 2.65
C THR A 166 14.94 22.45 3.24
N PRO A 167 15.01 21.30 2.56
CA PRO A 167 14.32 20.11 3.04
C PRO A 167 14.91 19.61 4.36
N TYR A 168 14.03 19.27 5.32
CA TYR A 168 14.38 18.64 6.57
C TYR A 168 13.73 17.26 6.60
N VAL A 169 14.56 16.23 6.55
CA VAL A 169 14.15 14.82 6.64
C VAL A 169 14.58 14.21 7.97
N GLU A 170 13.68 13.46 8.57
CA GLU A 170 13.94 12.63 9.74
C GLU A 170 13.60 11.18 9.44
N TRP A 171 14.52 10.28 9.75
CA TRP A 171 14.31 8.84 9.76
C TRP A 171 14.30 8.33 11.20
N TYR A 172 13.30 7.48 11.54
CA TYR A 172 13.12 6.99 12.91
C TYR A 172 12.51 5.57 12.92
N ILE A 173 12.74 4.86 14.05
CA ILE A 173 12.10 3.60 14.41
C ILE A 173 11.28 3.87 15.68
N ASP A 174 9.95 3.66 15.60
CA ASP A 174 9.00 4.03 16.64
C ASP A 174 9.15 5.50 17.09
N SER A 175 9.86 5.79 18.15
CA SER A 175 10.17 7.14 18.63
C SER A 175 11.68 7.44 18.70
N GLU A 176 12.52 6.52 18.23
CA GLU A 176 13.98 6.66 18.26
C GLU A 176 14.47 7.19 16.92
N VAL A 177 15.21 8.29 16.96
CA VAL A 177 15.79 8.88 15.75
C VAL A 177 16.94 8.03 15.25
N VAL A 178 16.90 7.66 13.97
CA VAL A 178 17.96 6.97 13.25
C VAL A 178 18.87 7.98 12.56
N PHE A 179 18.27 9.00 11.92
CA PHE A 179 19.02 10.01 11.18
C PHE A 179 18.16 11.24 10.91
N GLU A 180 18.77 12.42 11.03
CA GLU A 180 18.19 13.69 10.62
C GLU A 180 19.11 14.41 9.64
N ARG A 181 18.52 15.11 8.66
CA ARG A 181 19.25 16.07 7.81
C ARG A 181 18.43 17.31 7.59
N LYS A 182 19.07 18.46 7.84
CA LYS A 182 18.54 19.79 7.54
C LYS A 182 19.54 20.56 6.68
N GLY A 183 19.29 20.59 5.38
CA GLY A 183 20.26 21.14 4.44
C GLY A 183 21.61 20.39 4.55
N LYS A 184 22.69 21.12 4.86
CA LYS A 184 24.04 20.56 5.01
C LYS A 184 24.28 19.87 6.35
N GLU A 185 23.52 20.19 7.36
CA GLU A 185 23.68 19.60 8.69
C GLU A 185 23.03 18.22 8.76
N SER A 186 23.71 17.27 9.38
CA SER A 186 23.22 15.91 9.57
C SER A 186 23.52 15.39 10.97
N PHE A 187 22.58 14.65 11.53
CA PHE A 187 22.63 14.13 12.89
C PHE A 187 22.24 12.66 12.89
N PRO A 188 23.20 11.74 12.95
CA PRO A 188 22.92 10.31 13.14
C PRO A 188 22.42 10.09 14.56
N GLY A 189 21.46 9.18 14.71
CA GLY A 189 20.98 8.70 16.00
C GLY A 189 22.01 7.84 16.72
N GLU A 190 21.77 7.59 18.01
CA GLU A 190 22.64 6.75 18.84
C GLU A 190 22.76 5.32 18.25
N GLY A 191 24.01 4.85 18.08
CA GLY A 191 24.33 3.55 17.48
C GLY A 191 24.29 3.51 15.94
N TYR A 192 23.99 4.64 15.28
CA TYR A 192 24.00 4.78 13.83
C TYR A 192 25.13 5.66 13.30
N GLU A 193 26.00 6.15 14.17
CA GLU A 193 27.11 7.04 13.81
C GLU A 193 28.03 6.40 12.77
N GLY A 194 28.29 7.13 11.69
CA GLY A 194 29.13 6.66 10.58
C GLY A 194 28.51 5.58 9.68
N ARG A 195 27.32 5.07 10.03
CA ARG A 195 26.63 4.02 9.26
C ARG A 195 25.48 4.52 8.41
N VAL A 196 24.88 5.66 8.72
CA VAL A 196 23.69 6.21 8.05
C VAL A 196 23.99 7.51 7.34
N ASP A 197 23.27 7.72 6.24
CA ASP A 197 23.32 8.98 5.50
C ASP A 197 22.08 9.14 4.59
N VAL A 198 21.67 10.38 4.39
CA VAL A 198 20.78 10.81 3.29
C VAL A 198 21.58 11.85 2.50
N PRO A 199 22.10 11.53 1.29
CA PRO A 199 22.95 12.46 0.55
C PRO A 199 22.25 13.79 0.27
N GLU A 200 22.93 14.92 0.56
CA GLU A 200 22.37 16.27 0.42
C GLU A 200 21.92 16.55 -1.01
N ASP A 201 22.75 16.23 -1.98
CA ASP A 201 22.46 16.47 -3.39
C ASP A 201 21.28 15.64 -3.92
N GLU A 202 21.04 14.46 -3.36
CA GLU A 202 19.88 13.64 -3.63
C GLU A 202 18.63 14.19 -2.95
N LEU A 203 18.75 14.63 -1.68
CA LEU A 203 17.64 15.24 -0.94
C LEU A 203 17.11 16.49 -1.65
N LEU A 204 17.99 17.33 -2.19
CA LEU A 204 17.62 18.51 -2.99
C LEU A 204 16.88 18.15 -4.29
N LYS A 205 17.05 16.93 -4.81
CA LYS A 205 16.30 16.41 -5.97
C LYS A 205 14.98 15.73 -5.57
N GLY A 206 14.68 15.69 -4.27
CA GLY A 206 13.48 15.02 -3.72
C GLY A 206 13.67 13.55 -3.35
N ASN A 207 14.92 13.05 -3.38
CA ASN A 207 15.26 11.70 -2.94
C ASN A 207 15.72 11.74 -1.47
N CYS A 208 14.82 11.36 -0.56
CA CYS A 208 15.06 11.31 0.89
C CYS A 208 15.49 9.91 1.39
N SER A 209 15.96 9.04 0.49
CA SER A 209 16.32 7.66 0.84
C SER A 209 17.47 7.60 1.85
N LEU A 210 17.32 6.72 2.85
CA LEU A 210 18.34 6.45 3.85
C LEU A 210 19.30 5.38 3.34
N VAL A 211 20.58 5.68 3.34
CA VAL A 211 21.65 4.70 3.12
C VAL A 211 22.10 4.18 4.48
N LEU A 212 21.97 2.88 4.72
CA LEU A 212 22.44 2.20 5.94
C LEU A 212 23.55 1.23 5.57
N ARG A 213 24.73 1.43 6.16
CA ARG A 213 25.95 0.64 5.93
C ARG A 213 26.17 -0.36 7.06
N ASN A 214 26.86 -1.45 6.72
CA ASN A 214 27.21 -2.50 7.68
C ASN A 214 26.00 -2.99 8.48
N VAL A 215 24.97 -3.44 7.73
CA VAL A 215 23.69 -3.89 8.30
C VAL A 215 23.93 -5.04 9.30
N SER A 216 23.30 -4.95 10.45
CA SER A 216 23.29 -5.96 11.52
C SER A 216 21.90 -6.57 11.67
N VAL A 217 21.79 -7.74 12.27
CA VAL A 217 20.50 -8.35 12.62
C VAL A 217 19.68 -7.45 13.56
N THR A 218 20.33 -6.60 14.35
CA THR A 218 19.67 -5.62 15.23
C THR A 218 19.04 -4.45 14.46
N ASP A 219 19.38 -4.28 13.19
CA ASP A 219 18.80 -3.24 12.34
C ASP A 219 17.44 -3.69 11.73
N GLU A 220 17.01 -4.95 11.95
CA GLU A 220 15.69 -5.41 11.47
C GLU A 220 14.57 -4.66 12.19
N ALA A 221 13.88 -3.79 11.47
CA ALA A 221 12.81 -2.94 12.01
C ALA A 221 11.91 -2.37 10.92
N ILE A 222 10.89 -1.62 11.36
CA ILE A 222 10.08 -0.75 10.50
C ILE A 222 10.61 0.67 10.63
N TYR A 223 11.30 1.11 9.59
CA TYR A 223 11.79 2.48 9.45
C TYR A 223 10.70 3.39 8.91
N LYS A 224 10.61 4.57 9.46
CA LYS A 224 9.68 5.63 9.06
C LYS A 224 10.47 6.86 8.69
N SER A 225 10.09 7.55 7.62
CA SER A 225 10.62 8.86 7.28
C SER A 225 9.55 9.92 7.34
N SER A 226 9.89 11.08 7.85
CA SER A 226 9.06 12.27 7.83
C SER A 226 9.80 13.48 7.25
N MET A 227 9.04 14.41 6.68
CA MET A 227 9.53 15.71 6.23
C MET A 227 8.89 16.79 7.08
N LEU A 228 9.69 17.76 7.50
CA LEU A 228 9.16 18.98 8.11
C LEU A 228 8.84 19.99 7.01
N VAL A 229 7.59 20.44 7.00
CA VAL A 229 7.15 21.48 6.06
C VAL A 229 7.59 22.85 6.56
N GLU A 230 8.31 23.62 5.73
CA GLU A 230 8.73 24.99 6.07
C GLU A 230 7.51 25.84 6.43
N HIS A 231 7.67 26.66 7.48
CA HIS A 231 6.65 27.53 8.06
C HIS A 231 5.54 26.84 8.88
N THR A 232 5.58 25.52 9.04
CA THR A 232 4.73 24.80 9.98
C THR A 232 5.60 23.97 10.94
N THR A 233 5.09 23.63 12.11
CA THR A 233 5.71 22.64 13.00
C THR A 233 5.21 21.22 12.67
N GLU A 234 4.58 21.06 11.52
CA GLU A 234 3.93 19.80 11.12
C GLU A 234 4.92 18.88 10.41
N GLN A 235 5.10 17.72 10.97
CA GLN A 235 5.84 16.63 10.34
C GLN A 235 4.87 15.80 9.48
N VAL A 236 5.20 15.63 8.21
CA VAL A 236 4.43 14.77 7.30
C VAL A 236 5.15 13.44 7.17
N LEU A 237 4.49 12.35 7.56
CA LEU A 237 4.99 11.00 7.35
C LEU A 237 5.02 10.68 5.85
N VAL A 238 6.23 10.42 5.31
CA VAL A 238 6.45 10.20 3.87
C VAL A 238 6.47 8.72 3.54
N GLN A 239 7.21 7.92 4.31
CA GLN A 239 7.44 6.51 3.95
C GLN A 239 7.48 5.62 5.19
N LYS A 240 7.10 4.34 5.00
CA LYS A 240 7.37 3.22 5.91
C LYS A 240 8.02 2.09 5.13
N VAL A 241 9.13 1.60 5.63
CA VAL A 241 9.90 0.50 5.02
C VAL A 241 10.20 -0.53 6.08
N LYS A 242 9.86 -1.78 5.84
CA LYS A 242 10.33 -2.89 6.68
C LYS A 242 11.69 -3.36 6.16
N LEU A 243 12.73 -3.23 6.98
CA LEU A 243 14.01 -3.89 6.74
C LEU A 243 13.96 -5.29 7.34
N SER A 244 14.25 -6.30 6.53
CA SER A 244 14.43 -7.69 6.96
C SER A 244 15.88 -8.09 6.73
N VAL A 245 16.54 -8.60 7.76
CA VAL A 245 17.97 -8.89 7.73
C VAL A 245 18.20 -10.39 7.79
N PHE A 246 19.07 -10.90 6.92
CA PHE A 246 19.42 -12.32 6.89
C PHE A 246 20.94 -12.52 6.93
N GLU A 247 21.37 -13.61 7.55
CA GLU A 247 22.76 -14.06 7.54
C GLU A 247 23.06 -14.79 6.24
N LYS A 248 24.33 -14.73 5.79
CA LYS A 248 24.76 -15.57 4.68
C LYS A 248 24.70 -17.03 5.14
N PRO A 249 24.08 -17.95 4.37
CA PRO A 249 24.18 -19.36 4.66
C PRO A 249 25.66 -19.75 4.76
N GLU A 250 26.06 -20.39 5.85
CA GLU A 250 27.39 -20.95 5.94
C GLU A 250 27.54 -21.97 4.81
N GLU A 251 28.53 -21.77 3.93
CA GLU A 251 28.95 -22.82 2.99
C GLU A 251 29.38 -24.01 3.84
N SER A 252 28.53 -25.06 3.83
CA SER A 252 28.89 -26.34 4.40
C SER A 252 30.24 -26.72 3.76
N LYS A 253 31.31 -26.70 4.55
CA LYS A 253 32.58 -27.29 4.12
C LYS A 253 32.26 -28.75 3.83
N GLU A 254 32.17 -29.11 2.56
CA GLU A 254 32.22 -30.50 2.17
C GLU A 254 33.52 -31.06 2.67
N ASP A 255 33.47 -31.98 3.63
CA ASP A 255 34.59 -32.77 4.01
C ASP A 255 35.09 -33.50 2.75
N PRO A 256 36.39 -33.55 2.50
CA PRO A 256 36.95 -34.24 1.34
C PRO A 256 36.49 -35.71 1.39
N PRO A 257 36.09 -36.32 0.27
CA PRO A 257 35.57 -37.66 0.26
C PRO A 257 36.56 -38.64 0.82
N SER A 258 36.26 -39.20 1.99
CA SER A 258 37.01 -40.33 2.53
C SER A 258 36.82 -41.54 1.61
N ASN A 259 37.88 -41.88 0.90
CA ASN A 259 37.96 -43.02 0.00
C ASN A 259 37.93 -44.34 0.81
N SER A 260 36.77 -44.94 0.92
CA SER A 260 36.67 -46.36 1.34
C SER A 260 35.47 -46.99 0.65
N GLY A 261 35.80 -47.87 -0.20
CA GLY A 261 35.24 -48.96 -0.95
C GLY A 261 33.76 -49.36 -0.80
N GLU A 262 33.22 -49.60 -1.96
CA GLU A 262 32.28 -50.66 -2.38
C GLU A 262 30.91 -50.83 -1.75
N ALA A 263 30.00 -50.87 -2.70
CA ALA A 263 28.82 -51.78 -2.86
C ALA A 263 27.47 -51.30 -2.30
N GLY A 264 26.52 -51.18 -3.20
CA GLY A 264 25.12 -51.39 -2.87
C GLY A 264 24.15 -50.38 -3.42
N ILE A 265 23.79 -50.55 -4.69
CA ILE A 265 22.65 -49.92 -5.33
C ILE A 265 21.35 -50.35 -4.62
N ASN A 266 20.66 -49.44 -3.95
CA ASN A 266 19.24 -49.57 -3.72
C ASN A 266 18.60 -48.16 -3.65
N CYS A 267 18.04 -47.74 -4.77
CA CYS A 267 17.25 -46.54 -4.88
C CYS A 267 15.76 -46.90 -4.91
N PRO A 268 14.98 -46.70 -3.85
CA PRO A 268 13.54 -47.01 -3.86
C PRO A 268 12.67 -45.80 -4.30
N CYS A 269 13.20 -44.80 -4.99
CA CYS A 269 12.42 -43.62 -5.37
C CYS A 269 11.82 -43.62 -6.79
N LEU A 270 11.90 -44.75 -7.52
CA LEU A 270 11.38 -44.79 -8.90
C LEU A 270 9.95 -45.36 -9.02
N LEU A 271 9.28 -45.68 -7.92
CA LEU A 271 7.96 -46.35 -7.95
C LEU A 271 6.77 -45.44 -7.57
N ILE A 272 6.98 -44.18 -7.24
CA ILE A 272 5.90 -43.26 -6.83
C ILE A 272 5.37 -42.41 -8.00
N LEU A 273 6.09 -42.28 -9.10
CA LEU A 273 5.66 -41.45 -10.24
C LEU A 273 4.74 -42.17 -11.26
N LEU A 274 4.49 -43.45 -11.09
CA LEU A 274 3.65 -44.26 -12.04
C LEU A 274 2.21 -44.46 -11.59
N VAL A 275 1.85 -44.07 -10.35
CA VAL A 275 0.48 -44.26 -9.84
C VAL A 275 -0.41 -43.00 -10.06
N CYS A 276 0.17 -41.85 -10.31
CA CYS A 276 -0.63 -40.62 -10.54
C CYS A 276 -1.19 -40.45 -11.97
N PHE A 277 -0.81 -41.32 -12.92
CA PHE A 277 -1.30 -41.26 -14.31
C PHE A 277 -2.46 -42.19 -14.66
N LEU A 278 -2.94 -42.98 -13.71
CA LEU A 278 -4.01 -43.96 -13.98
C LEU A 278 -5.39 -43.60 -13.38
N PHE A 279 -5.55 -42.42 -12.81
CA PHE A 279 -6.84 -41.95 -12.28
C PHE A 279 -7.35 -40.64 -12.89
N SER A 280 -6.97 -40.32 -14.15
CA SER A 280 -7.54 -39.23 -14.92
C SER A 280 -8.10 -39.79 -16.25
N HIS A 281 -9.20 -40.52 -16.17
CA HIS A 281 -10.17 -40.71 -17.25
C HIS A 281 -11.55 -40.85 -16.64
#